data_13a745abe2ce44ca066ee6b5fac138f9
#
_entry.id   13a745abe2ce44ca066ee6b5fac138f9
#
_cell.length_a   1.000
_cell.length_b   1.000
_cell.length_c   1.000
_cell.angle_alpha   90.00
_cell.angle_beta   90.00
_cell.angle_gamma   90.00
#
_symmetry.space_group_name_H-M   'P 1'
#
loop_
_entity.id
_entity.type
_entity.pdbx_description
1 polymer ?
#
loop_
_entity_poly.entity_id
_entity_poly.type
_entity_poly.pdbx_seq_one_letter_code
_entity_poly.pdbx_strand_id
1 'polypeptide(L)'
;LLFLNASLNQYLKLAEQSENPRIKIYYRHIAETISEIGPYIRFIAVALNTKSDLRVVSTPSLATTSDSVERALADCEHLIHNRGATSGVDRIHTVFHGYLRAVCAKYTLEVPQNAGVTHVFKALRDHPGFLKACPKSKDIDRVINAMAQIVDALNPLRNQATLAHPNDALLEESEAMLVINSVRTLLHYLNNKTG
;
A
#
# COMPACT_ATOMS: atom_id res chain seq x y z
N LEU A 1 16.42 -14.46 1.79
CA LEU A 1 15.29 -14.58 0.84
C LEU A 1 15.70 -15.29 -0.44
N LEU A 2 16.74 -14.82 -1.15
CA LEU A 2 17.30 -15.49 -2.33
C LEU A 2 17.72 -16.93 -2.02
N PHE A 3 18.29 -17.18 -0.84
CA PHE A 3 18.69 -18.52 -0.39
C PHE A 3 17.50 -19.45 -0.22
N LEU A 4 16.38 -19.01 0.39
CA LEU A 4 15.16 -19.83 0.56
C LEU A 4 14.54 -20.23 -0.77
N ASN A 5 14.45 -19.31 -1.72
CA ASN A 5 13.93 -19.59 -3.04
C ASN A 5 14.87 -20.53 -3.84
N ALA A 6 16.19 -20.35 -3.70
CA ALA A 6 17.18 -21.25 -4.32
C ALA A 6 17.07 -22.66 -3.73
N SER A 7 16.91 -22.79 -2.40
CA SER A 7 16.76 -24.06 -1.71
C SER A 7 15.43 -24.75 -2.11
N LEU A 8 14.32 -24.02 -2.18
CA LEU A 8 13.03 -24.54 -2.64
C LEU A 8 13.16 -25.14 -4.05
N ASN A 9 13.70 -24.39 -5.00
CA ASN A 9 13.90 -24.83 -6.37
C ASN A 9 14.84 -26.04 -6.47
N GLN A 10 15.87 -26.08 -5.62
CA GLN A 10 16.79 -27.22 -5.56
C GLN A 10 16.08 -28.50 -5.10
N TYR A 11 15.27 -28.44 -4.03
CA TYR A 11 14.56 -29.62 -3.54
C TYR A 11 13.45 -30.09 -4.49
N LEU A 12 12.76 -29.18 -5.18
CA LEU A 12 11.81 -29.55 -6.24
C LEU A 12 12.51 -30.27 -7.39
N LYS A 13 13.67 -29.77 -7.84
CA LYS A 13 14.46 -30.41 -8.87
C LYS A 13 14.96 -31.80 -8.45
N LEU A 14 15.44 -31.96 -7.21
CA LEU A 14 15.87 -33.25 -6.66
C LEU A 14 14.69 -34.23 -6.57
N ALA A 15 13.49 -33.75 -6.23
CA ALA A 15 12.28 -34.57 -6.23
C ALA A 15 11.92 -35.07 -7.65
N GLU A 16 12.06 -34.23 -8.67
CA GLU A 16 11.80 -34.62 -10.05
C GLU A 16 12.83 -35.63 -10.58
N GLN A 17 14.09 -35.46 -10.25
CA GLN A 17 15.21 -36.31 -10.71
C GLN A 17 15.32 -37.66 -9.99
N SER A 18 14.67 -37.84 -8.86
CA SER A 18 14.78 -39.07 -8.08
C SER A 18 13.89 -40.18 -8.68
N GLU A 19 14.46 -41.31 -8.98
CA GLU A 19 13.74 -42.50 -9.38
C GLU A 19 13.14 -43.27 -8.19
N ASN A 20 13.64 -43.08 -6.99
CA ASN A 20 13.16 -43.72 -5.78
C ASN A 20 11.91 -43.02 -5.23
N PRO A 21 10.74 -43.67 -5.15
CA PRO A 21 9.50 -43.04 -4.72
C PRO A 21 9.55 -42.45 -3.30
N ARG A 22 10.28 -43.11 -2.38
CA ARG A 22 10.42 -42.63 -0.98
C ARG A 22 11.25 -41.35 -0.90
N ILE A 23 12.34 -41.28 -1.66
CA ILE A 23 13.22 -40.10 -1.74
C ILE A 23 12.48 -38.96 -2.41
N LYS A 24 11.71 -39.24 -3.45
CA LYS A 24 10.86 -38.27 -4.14
C LYS A 24 9.84 -37.62 -3.19
N ILE A 25 9.16 -38.42 -2.37
CA ILE A 25 8.21 -37.93 -1.36
C ILE A 25 8.95 -37.08 -0.31
N TYR A 26 10.10 -37.52 0.15
CA TYR A 26 10.90 -36.78 1.13
C TYR A 26 11.32 -35.40 0.65
N TYR A 27 11.86 -35.30 -0.55
CA TYR A 27 12.26 -34.00 -1.11
C TYR A 27 11.07 -33.08 -1.37
N ARG A 28 9.93 -33.65 -1.80
CA ARG A 28 8.69 -32.86 -1.97
C ARG A 28 8.21 -32.30 -0.64
N HIS A 29 8.22 -33.12 0.41
CA HIS A 29 7.84 -32.66 1.75
C HIS A 29 8.75 -31.55 2.28
N ILE A 30 10.07 -31.63 2.05
CA ILE A 30 10.99 -30.53 2.39
C ILE A 30 10.64 -29.25 1.63
N ALA A 31 10.35 -29.37 0.33
CA ALA A 31 9.98 -28.21 -0.48
C ALA A 31 8.66 -27.56 0.00
N GLU A 32 7.67 -28.38 0.34
CA GLU A 32 6.40 -27.92 0.93
C GLU A 32 6.65 -27.18 2.26
N THR A 33 7.44 -27.76 3.15
CA THR A 33 7.81 -27.13 4.43
C THR A 33 8.52 -25.79 4.21
N ILE A 34 9.48 -25.70 3.28
CA ILE A 34 10.15 -24.44 2.95
C ILE A 34 9.15 -23.42 2.41
N SER A 35 8.20 -23.85 1.59
CA SER A 35 7.14 -22.98 1.05
C SER A 35 6.23 -22.44 2.15
N GLU A 36 5.87 -23.27 3.13
CA GLU A 36 5.02 -22.88 4.26
C GLU A 36 5.71 -21.91 5.23
N ILE A 37 6.98 -22.17 5.57
CA ILE A 37 7.71 -21.32 6.55
C ILE A 37 8.32 -20.07 5.91
N GLY A 38 8.51 -20.07 4.60
CA GLY A 38 9.13 -18.96 3.86
C GLY A 38 8.48 -17.59 4.11
N PRO A 39 7.15 -17.46 4.10
CA PRO A 39 6.44 -16.23 4.45
C PRO A 39 6.74 -15.73 5.86
N TYR A 40 6.81 -16.63 6.86
CA TYR A 40 7.12 -16.26 8.26
C TYR A 40 8.54 -15.77 8.42
N ILE A 41 9.51 -16.43 7.75
CA ILE A 41 10.91 -15.98 7.75
C ILE A 41 11.03 -14.62 7.07
N ARG A 42 10.31 -14.39 5.97
CA ARG A 42 10.22 -13.08 5.31
C ARG A 42 9.67 -12.01 6.24
N PHE A 43 8.58 -12.31 6.91
CA PHE A 43 7.98 -11.40 7.90
C PHE A 43 8.96 -11.03 9.02
N ILE A 44 9.62 -12.04 9.62
CA ILE A 44 10.62 -11.81 10.68
C ILE A 44 11.80 -10.99 10.14
N ALA A 45 12.29 -11.29 8.94
CA ALA A 45 13.40 -10.54 8.34
C ALA A 45 13.03 -9.09 8.07
N VAL A 46 11.80 -8.81 7.58
CA VAL A 46 11.28 -7.46 7.42
C VAL A 46 11.13 -6.79 8.78
N ALA A 47 10.51 -7.44 9.76
CA ALA A 47 10.34 -6.89 11.12
C ALA A 47 11.66 -6.57 11.81
N LEU A 48 12.71 -7.38 11.60
CA LEU A 48 14.04 -7.15 12.16
C LEU A 48 14.84 -6.08 11.40
N ASN A 49 14.57 -5.89 10.10
CA ASN A 49 15.23 -4.89 9.27
C ASN A 49 14.51 -3.53 9.27
N THR A 50 13.26 -3.48 9.74
CA THR A 50 12.57 -2.20 9.90
C THR A 50 13.20 -1.42 11.05
N LYS A 51 14.23 -0.65 10.75
CA LYS A 51 14.79 0.38 11.65
C LYS A 51 13.88 1.59 11.79
N SER A 52 12.67 1.53 11.28
CA SER A 52 11.70 2.61 11.36
C SER A 52 11.02 2.55 12.72
N ASP A 53 11.34 3.48 13.61
CA ASP A 53 10.61 3.75 14.86
C ASP A 53 9.21 4.34 14.60
N LEU A 54 8.81 4.50 13.35
CA LEU A 54 7.50 5.00 12.97
C LEU A 54 6.44 3.93 13.22
N ARG A 55 5.53 4.21 14.14
CA ARG A 55 4.37 3.35 14.39
C ARG A 55 3.48 3.30 13.15
N VAL A 56 3.03 2.11 12.84
CA VAL A 56 2.12 1.87 11.71
C VAL A 56 0.74 2.43 12.05
N VAL A 57 0.20 3.32 11.22
CA VAL A 57 -1.20 3.73 11.26
C VAL A 57 -2.01 2.62 10.60
N SER A 58 -3.03 2.10 11.28
CA SER A 58 -3.92 1.08 10.70
C SER A 58 -4.71 1.64 9.53
N THR A 59 -5.01 0.81 8.55
CA THR A 59 -5.90 1.18 7.45
C THR A 59 -7.35 1.21 7.93
N PRO A 60 -8.13 2.28 7.63
CA PRO A 60 -9.54 2.33 8.02
C PRO A 60 -10.39 1.36 7.19
N SER A 61 -11.48 0.86 7.78
CA SER A 61 -12.58 0.31 7.00
C SER A 61 -13.28 1.44 6.26
N LEU A 62 -13.32 1.38 4.92
CA LEU A 62 -13.84 2.46 4.09
C LEU A 62 -15.37 2.32 3.93
N ALA A 63 -16.11 3.34 4.34
CA ALA A 63 -17.58 3.39 4.19
C ALA A 63 -18.00 3.59 2.72
N THR A 64 -17.14 4.24 1.94
CA THR A 64 -17.32 4.43 0.49
C THR A 64 -16.14 3.78 -0.22
N THR A 65 -16.40 2.72 -1.00
CA THR A 65 -15.35 1.93 -1.65
C THR A 65 -15.85 1.31 -2.96
N SER A 66 -14.97 0.60 -3.66
CA SER A 66 -15.27 -0.23 -4.83
C SER A 66 -14.39 -1.48 -4.78
N ASP A 67 -14.78 -2.53 -5.51
CA ASP A 67 -14.00 -3.78 -5.59
C ASP A 67 -12.53 -3.54 -5.97
N SER A 68 -12.27 -2.58 -6.85
CA SER A 68 -10.92 -2.22 -7.27
C SER A 68 -10.10 -1.58 -6.14
N VAL A 69 -10.73 -0.75 -5.31
CA VAL A 69 -10.10 -0.12 -4.14
C VAL A 69 -9.81 -1.17 -3.07
N GLU A 70 -10.74 -2.08 -2.81
CA GLU A 70 -10.56 -3.14 -1.81
C GLU A 70 -9.44 -4.11 -2.21
N ARG A 71 -9.38 -4.50 -3.49
CA ARG A 71 -8.28 -5.32 -4.01
C ARG A 71 -6.93 -4.60 -3.90
N ALA A 72 -6.86 -3.34 -4.30
CA ALA A 72 -5.64 -2.55 -4.19
C ALA A 72 -5.20 -2.38 -2.73
N LEU A 73 -6.15 -2.30 -1.80
CA LEU A 73 -5.89 -2.23 -0.37
C LEU A 73 -5.31 -3.55 0.17
N ALA A 74 -5.93 -4.66 -0.17
CA ALA A 74 -5.43 -5.99 0.20
C ALA A 74 -4.01 -6.24 -0.38
N ASP A 75 -3.76 -5.86 -1.64
CA ASP A 75 -2.44 -5.93 -2.26
C ASP A 75 -1.42 -5.04 -1.53
N CYS A 76 -1.82 -3.82 -1.14
CA CYS A 76 -0.96 -2.90 -0.39
C CYS A 76 -0.52 -3.51 0.96
N GLU A 77 -1.47 -4.02 1.74
CA GLU A 77 -1.18 -4.65 3.03
C GLU A 77 -0.29 -5.88 2.86
N HIS A 78 -0.58 -6.71 1.85
CA HIS A 78 0.24 -7.88 1.54
C HIS A 78 1.68 -7.50 1.15
N LEU A 79 1.86 -6.46 0.33
CA LEU A 79 3.19 -5.98 -0.08
C LEU A 79 3.97 -5.40 1.10
N ILE A 80 3.34 -4.57 1.92
CA ILE A 80 3.97 -4.00 3.13
C ILE A 80 4.41 -5.12 4.06
N HIS A 81 3.52 -6.08 4.31
CA HIS A 81 3.80 -7.19 5.22
C HIS A 81 4.95 -8.10 4.74
N ASN A 82 5.01 -8.38 3.43
CA ASN A 82 5.96 -9.37 2.90
C ASN A 82 7.24 -8.78 2.32
N ARG A 83 7.24 -7.49 1.94
CA ARG A 83 8.34 -6.86 1.20
C ARG A 83 8.79 -5.51 1.75
N GLY A 84 8.12 -5.01 2.79
CA GLY A 84 8.39 -3.70 3.38
C GLY A 84 7.57 -2.56 2.76
N ALA A 85 7.61 -1.40 3.43
CA ALA A 85 6.80 -0.24 3.09
C ALA A 85 7.08 0.30 1.68
N THR A 86 8.32 0.32 1.23
CA THR A 86 8.72 0.77 -0.12
C THR A 86 7.91 0.07 -1.22
N SER A 87 7.61 -1.23 -1.04
CA SER A 87 6.82 -2.01 -1.99
C SER A 87 5.32 -1.64 -1.99
N GLY A 88 4.83 -1.03 -0.92
CA GLY A 88 3.42 -0.65 -0.74
C GLY A 88 3.07 0.73 -1.28
N VAL A 89 4.06 1.62 -1.51
CA VAL A 89 3.83 3.04 -1.84
C VAL A 89 2.99 3.22 -3.10
N ASP A 90 3.25 2.47 -4.16
CA ASP A 90 2.46 2.56 -5.40
C ASP A 90 1.00 2.12 -5.17
N ARG A 91 0.81 1.06 -4.38
CA ARG A 91 -0.53 0.53 -4.09
C ARG A 91 -1.34 1.46 -3.19
N ILE A 92 -0.74 2.06 -2.17
CA ILE A 92 -1.44 3.02 -1.31
C ILE A 92 -1.86 4.28 -2.08
N HIS A 93 -1.07 4.71 -3.07
CA HIS A 93 -1.46 5.78 -3.99
C HIS A 93 -2.70 5.37 -4.80
N THR A 94 -2.71 4.15 -5.35
CA THR A 94 -3.86 3.62 -6.13
C THR A 94 -5.12 3.53 -5.27
N VAL A 95 -5.00 3.03 -4.03
CA VAL A 95 -6.09 3.00 -3.04
C VAL A 95 -6.65 4.39 -2.81
N PHE A 96 -5.78 5.35 -2.52
CA PHE A 96 -6.20 6.71 -2.21
C PHE A 96 -6.90 7.38 -3.39
N HIS A 97 -6.32 7.28 -4.59
CA HIS A 97 -6.94 7.84 -5.80
C HIS A 97 -8.31 7.20 -6.10
N GLY A 98 -8.41 5.88 -6.02
CA GLY A 98 -9.66 5.15 -6.21
C GLY A 98 -10.72 5.54 -5.19
N TYR A 99 -10.34 5.65 -3.91
CA TYR A 99 -11.22 6.11 -2.84
C TYR A 99 -11.76 7.52 -3.10
N LEU A 100 -10.91 8.48 -3.45
CA LEU A 100 -11.35 9.84 -3.76
C LEU A 100 -12.35 9.87 -4.93
N ARG A 101 -12.13 9.05 -5.96
CA ARG A 101 -13.08 8.94 -7.08
C ARG A 101 -14.42 8.33 -6.65
N ALA A 102 -14.42 7.32 -5.80
CA ALA A 102 -15.64 6.75 -5.25
C ALA A 102 -16.44 7.78 -4.41
N VAL A 103 -15.71 8.59 -3.64
CA VAL A 103 -16.34 9.71 -2.90
C VAL A 103 -16.87 10.78 -3.85
N CYS A 104 -16.14 11.14 -4.91
CA CYS A 104 -16.68 12.06 -5.94
C CYS A 104 -17.99 11.55 -6.53
N ALA A 105 -18.06 10.26 -6.86
CA ALA A 105 -19.30 9.65 -7.38
C ALA A 105 -20.44 9.73 -6.37
N LYS A 106 -20.17 9.48 -5.08
CA LYS A 106 -21.16 9.62 -3.99
C LYS A 106 -21.74 11.05 -3.91
N TYR A 107 -20.90 12.06 -4.14
CA TYR A 107 -21.33 13.47 -4.14
C TYR A 107 -21.77 14.00 -5.52
N THR A 108 -21.92 13.11 -6.51
CA THR A 108 -22.31 13.46 -7.89
C THR A 108 -21.36 14.50 -8.53
N LEU A 109 -20.08 14.43 -8.15
CA LEU A 109 -19.04 15.30 -8.70
C LEU A 109 -18.45 14.66 -9.95
N GLU A 110 -18.60 15.36 -11.07
CA GLU A 110 -17.98 14.96 -12.32
C GLU A 110 -16.48 15.32 -12.29
N VAL A 111 -15.64 14.32 -12.42
CA VAL A 111 -14.19 14.48 -12.58
C VAL A 111 -13.73 13.74 -13.83
N PRO A 112 -12.85 14.32 -14.65
CA PRO A 112 -12.34 13.67 -15.85
C PRO A 112 -11.75 12.28 -15.53
N GLN A 113 -11.91 11.33 -16.45
CA GLN A 113 -11.38 9.96 -16.23
C GLN A 113 -9.86 9.94 -16.05
N ASN A 114 -9.15 10.83 -16.72
CA ASN A 114 -7.70 10.99 -16.65
C ASN A 114 -7.24 11.97 -15.54
N ALA A 115 -8.16 12.46 -14.70
CA ALA A 115 -7.79 13.37 -13.60
C ALA A 115 -6.88 12.65 -12.59
N GLY A 116 -5.75 13.26 -12.30
CA GLY A 116 -4.81 12.78 -11.26
C GLY A 116 -5.36 13.01 -9.85
N VAL A 117 -4.72 12.37 -8.87
CA VAL A 117 -5.12 12.37 -7.46
C VAL A 117 -5.32 13.78 -6.89
N THR A 118 -4.42 14.71 -7.19
CA THR A 118 -4.48 16.11 -6.78
C THR A 118 -5.71 16.83 -7.29
N HIS A 119 -6.06 16.62 -8.57
CA HIS A 119 -7.24 17.24 -9.17
C HIS A 119 -8.53 16.72 -8.50
N VAL A 120 -8.62 15.40 -8.31
CA VAL A 120 -9.78 14.77 -7.64
C VAL A 120 -9.91 15.27 -6.20
N PHE A 121 -8.81 15.33 -5.45
CA PHE A 121 -8.82 15.85 -4.08
C PHE A 121 -9.27 17.31 -4.02
N LYS A 122 -8.77 18.15 -4.94
CA LYS A 122 -9.17 19.56 -5.02
C LYS A 122 -10.67 19.70 -5.29
N ALA A 123 -11.22 18.94 -6.25
CA ALA A 123 -12.65 18.95 -6.55
C ALA A 123 -13.51 18.62 -5.31
N LEU A 124 -13.10 17.61 -4.52
CA LEU A 124 -13.76 17.25 -3.27
C LEU A 124 -13.64 18.37 -2.21
N ARG A 125 -12.43 18.90 -2.03
CA ARG A 125 -12.17 19.98 -1.05
C ARG A 125 -13.01 21.21 -1.31
N ASP A 126 -13.12 21.59 -2.58
CA ASP A 126 -13.83 22.80 -2.99
C ASP A 126 -15.38 22.58 -3.03
N HIS A 127 -15.82 21.32 -2.88
CA HIS A 127 -17.27 20.99 -2.86
C HIS A 127 -17.95 21.45 -1.59
N PRO A 128 -19.04 22.21 -1.68
CA PRO A 128 -19.70 22.83 -0.54
C PRO A 128 -20.24 21.86 0.54
N GLY A 129 -20.55 20.63 0.17
CA GLY A 129 -21.12 19.62 1.08
C GLY A 129 -20.08 18.76 1.79
N PHE A 130 -18.81 18.75 1.34
CA PHE A 130 -17.81 17.77 1.81
C PHE A 130 -17.10 18.16 3.11
N LEU A 131 -16.57 19.40 3.18
CA LEU A 131 -15.82 19.88 4.34
C LEU A 131 -16.57 20.93 5.18
N LYS A 132 -17.82 21.25 4.84
CA LYS A 132 -18.61 22.30 5.50
C LYS A 132 -18.97 22.03 6.96
N ALA A 133 -18.89 20.79 7.42
CA ALA A 133 -19.26 20.44 8.80
C ALA A 133 -18.17 20.77 9.84
N CYS A 134 -17.02 21.34 9.44
CA CYS A 134 -16.04 21.83 10.39
C CYS A 134 -16.35 23.28 10.78
N PRO A 135 -16.39 23.61 12.07
CA PRO A 135 -16.30 25.01 12.49
C PRO A 135 -15.04 25.56 11.83
N LYS A 136 -15.22 26.55 10.94
CA LYS A 136 -14.09 27.16 10.20
C LYS A 136 -13.18 27.89 11.17
N SER A 137 -12.19 27.20 11.71
CA SER A 137 -11.03 27.90 12.24
C SER A 137 -10.01 28.05 11.11
N LYS A 138 -9.34 29.18 11.01
CA LYS A 138 -8.24 29.39 10.06
C LYS A 138 -7.16 28.32 10.16
N ASP A 139 -7.02 27.70 11.32
CA ASP A 139 -6.04 26.65 11.57
C ASP A 139 -6.44 25.31 10.94
N ILE A 140 -7.73 24.95 10.93
CA ILE A 140 -8.20 23.75 10.20
C ILE A 140 -8.02 23.92 8.69
N ASP A 141 -8.27 25.11 8.14
CA ASP A 141 -8.01 25.38 6.72
C ASP A 141 -6.51 25.23 6.39
N ARG A 142 -5.60 25.64 7.31
CA ARG A 142 -4.16 25.41 7.15
C ARG A 142 -3.81 23.92 7.15
N VAL A 143 -4.40 23.11 8.04
CA VAL A 143 -4.21 21.65 8.05
C VAL A 143 -4.69 21.02 6.75
N ILE A 144 -5.87 21.39 6.25
CA ILE A 144 -6.41 20.87 4.97
C ILE A 144 -5.50 21.25 3.79
N ASN A 145 -4.95 22.46 3.79
CA ASN A 145 -3.98 22.87 2.77
C ASN A 145 -2.66 22.10 2.87
N ALA A 146 -2.17 21.77 4.07
CA ALA A 146 -1.02 20.92 4.25
C ALA A 146 -1.30 19.47 3.77
N MET A 147 -2.51 18.95 3.99
CA MET A 147 -2.95 17.67 3.43
C MET A 147 -2.93 17.68 1.90
N ALA A 148 -3.35 18.79 1.25
CA ALA A 148 -3.25 18.92 -0.20
C ALA A 148 -1.80 18.81 -0.69
N GLN A 149 -0.84 19.39 0.03
CA GLN A 149 0.59 19.27 -0.32
C GLN A 149 1.10 17.83 -0.18
N ILE A 150 0.64 17.07 0.82
CA ILE A 150 0.95 15.64 0.93
C ILE A 150 0.42 14.88 -0.31
N VAL A 151 -0.81 15.17 -0.71
CA VAL A 151 -1.42 14.56 -1.91
C VAL A 151 -0.64 14.91 -3.18
N ASP A 152 -0.18 16.15 -3.32
CA ASP A 152 0.64 16.58 -4.45
C ASP A 152 1.97 15.81 -4.52
N ALA A 153 2.58 15.52 -3.38
CA ALA A 153 3.84 14.78 -3.29
C ALA A 153 3.71 13.29 -3.64
N LEU A 154 2.52 12.70 -3.62
CA LEU A 154 2.35 11.27 -3.87
C LEU A 154 2.70 10.87 -5.33
N ASN A 155 2.36 11.70 -6.32
CA ASN A 155 2.66 11.41 -7.72
C ASN A 155 4.16 11.35 -8.04
N PRO A 156 4.96 12.39 -7.72
CA PRO A 156 6.41 12.32 -7.92
C PRO A 156 7.06 11.20 -7.09
N LEU A 157 6.64 10.96 -5.85
CA LEU A 157 7.16 9.87 -5.04
C LEU A 157 6.88 8.50 -5.67
N ARG A 158 5.65 8.26 -6.13
CA ARG A 158 5.29 7.04 -6.87
C ARG A 158 6.16 6.85 -8.11
N ASN A 159 6.38 7.90 -8.90
CA ASN A 159 7.05 7.80 -10.19
C ASN A 159 8.57 7.77 -10.07
N GLN A 160 9.16 8.36 -9.02
CA GLN A 160 10.59 8.61 -8.90
C GLN A 160 11.30 7.79 -7.84
N ALA A 161 10.58 7.15 -6.94
CA ALA A 161 11.19 6.55 -5.76
C ALA A 161 10.58 5.21 -5.33
N THR A 162 9.88 4.51 -6.24
CA THR A 162 9.27 3.20 -5.94
C THR A 162 9.71 2.13 -6.92
N LEU A 163 9.45 0.86 -6.54
CA LEU A 163 9.74 -0.32 -7.38
C LEU A 163 8.86 -0.41 -8.64
N ALA A 164 7.83 0.43 -8.75
CA ALA A 164 6.95 0.46 -9.92
C ALA A 164 7.64 1.02 -11.18
N HIS A 165 8.74 1.73 -11.00
CA HIS A 165 9.52 2.35 -12.08
C HIS A 165 11.01 2.03 -11.91
N PRO A 166 11.80 1.96 -13.01
CA PRO A 166 13.24 1.80 -12.93
C PRO A 166 13.86 3.10 -12.39
N ASN A 167 14.21 3.09 -11.11
CA ASN A 167 14.78 4.23 -10.40
C ASN A 167 16.16 3.88 -9.85
N ASP A 168 17.08 4.82 -9.91
CA ASP A 168 18.44 4.67 -9.35
C ASP A 168 18.46 4.74 -7.82
N ALA A 169 17.46 5.41 -7.22
CA ALA A 169 17.32 5.51 -5.77
C ALA A 169 15.85 5.22 -5.37
N LEU A 170 15.68 4.28 -4.45
CA LEU A 170 14.39 3.97 -3.85
C LEU A 170 14.22 4.73 -2.53
N LEU A 171 12.97 4.95 -2.12
CA LEU A 171 12.67 5.43 -0.77
C LEU A 171 13.22 4.43 0.26
N GLU A 172 13.83 4.96 1.31
CA GLU A 172 14.14 4.15 2.48
C GLU A 172 12.83 3.73 3.18
N GLU A 173 12.93 2.70 4.02
CA GLU A 173 11.75 2.10 4.67
C GLU A 173 11.01 3.10 5.56
N SER A 174 11.75 4.01 6.23
CA SER A 174 11.20 5.08 7.09
C SER A 174 10.40 6.10 6.29
N GLU A 175 10.92 6.56 5.16
CA GLU A 175 10.25 7.53 4.28
C GLU A 175 9.04 6.90 3.60
N ALA A 176 9.15 5.64 3.16
CA ALA A 176 8.04 4.90 2.60
C ALA A 176 6.92 4.72 3.63
N MET A 177 7.26 4.38 4.89
CA MET A 177 6.28 4.25 5.97
C MET A 177 5.65 5.62 6.33
N LEU A 178 6.42 6.71 6.30
CA LEU A 178 5.88 8.05 6.48
C LEU A 178 4.81 8.37 5.42
N VAL A 179 5.07 8.07 4.16
CA VAL A 179 4.11 8.24 3.05
C VAL A 179 2.85 7.42 3.29
N ILE A 180 2.99 6.14 3.59
CA ILE A 180 1.87 5.23 3.85
C ILE A 180 1.03 5.70 5.03
N ASN A 181 1.66 6.05 6.15
CA ASN A 181 0.97 6.55 7.33
C ASN A 181 0.24 7.86 7.06
N SER A 182 0.83 8.76 6.28
CA SER A 182 0.20 10.03 5.88
C SER A 182 -1.08 9.78 5.09
N VAL A 183 -1.05 8.87 4.11
CA VAL A 183 -2.22 8.50 3.33
C VAL A 183 -3.29 7.82 4.19
N ARG A 184 -2.90 6.90 5.06
CA ARG A 184 -3.85 6.23 5.98
C ARG A 184 -4.53 7.23 6.91
N THR A 185 -3.77 8.20 7.43
CA THR A 185 -4.33 9.30 8.24
C THR A 185 -5.35 10.11 7.46
N LEU A 186 -5.04 10.43 6.20
CA LEU A 186 -5.98 11.11 5.29
C LEU A 186 -7.24 10.27 5.05
N LEU A 187 -7.08 8.97 4.79
CA LEU A 187 -8.20 8.05 4.60
C LEU A 187 -9.10 8.00 5.84
N HIS A 188 -8.55 7.90 7.04
CA HIS A 188 -9.32 7.97 8.29
C HIS A 188 -10.12 9.26 8.39
N TYR A 189 -9.47 10.41 8.18
CA TYR A 189 -10.13 11.71 8.27
C TYR A 189 -11.26 11.84 7.25
N LEU A 190 -10.99 11.54 5.98
CA LEU A 190 -11.96 11.66 4.90
C LEU A 190 -13.11 10.68 5.06
N ASN A 191 -12.83 9.43 5.45
CA ASN A 191 -13.83 8.41 5.69
C ASN A 191 -14.83 8.83 6.79
N ASN A 192 -14.34 9.43 7.88
CA ASN A 192 -15.18 9.99 8.94
C ASN A 192 -16.03 11.19 8.49
N LYS A 193 -15.65 11.85 7.40
CA LYS A 193 -16.41 12.99 6.83
C LYS A 193 -17.43 12.55 5.79
N THR A 194 -17.25 11.37 5.20
CA THR A 194 -18.09 10.86 4.11
C THR A 194 -19.05 9.74 4.55
N GLY A 195 -18.78 9.10 5.68
CA GLY A 195 -19.66 8.09 6.31
C GLY A 195 -20.77 8.74 7.07
#